data_cebc2e740f72dda95a3562e847122dd9
#
_entry.id   cebc2e740f72dda95a3562e847122dd9
#
_cell.length_a   1.000
_cell.length_b   1.000
_cell.length_c   1.000
_cell.angle_alpha   90.00
_cell.angle_beta   90.00
_cell.angle_gamma   90.00
#
_symmetry.space_group_name_H-M   'P 1'
#
loop_
_entity.id
_entity.type
_entity.pdbx_description
1 polymer ?
#
loop_
_entity_poly.entity_id
_entity_poly.type
_entity_poly.pdbx_seq_one_letter_code
_entity_poly.pdbx_strand_id
1 'polypeptide(L)'
;TADLIRSDRDYVVQLSDWTDENPERVMEKLKMQGDYYNYNQPTVIDFFRDVANEGLSEALDKRQMWNQMRMSPTDLADVSAFTYTYLMNGTAPAGNWTGLFRAGEKVRLRFINSGAMTFFDVRIPGLKMTVVQADGQNVEPVTVDEFRIGVAETYDVIVTPVDEVYTIFAQSMDRTGYARGTLATRAGMTAAVPAP
;
A
#
# COMPACT_ATOMS: atom_id res chain seq x y z
N THR A 1 24.10 -7.86 15.38
CA THR A 1 24.84 -7.07 14.39
C THR A 1 24.66 -5.62 14.75
N ALA A 2 25.77 -4.88 14.97
CA ALA A 2 25.69 -3.46 15.28
C ALA A 2 25.04 -2.75 14.09
N ASP A 3 24.03 -1.92 14.37
CA ASP A 3 23.37 -1.10 13.36
C ASP A 3 24.38 -0.07 12.83
N LEU A 4 24.90 -0.31 11.65
CA LEU A 4 25.94 0.53 11.04
C LEU A 4 25.37 1.85 10.47
N ILE A 5 24.04 1.96 10.41
CA ILE A 5 23.37 3.10 9.78
C ILE A 5 22.84 4.01 10.87
N ARG A 6 23.50 5.16 11.03
CA ARG A 6 23.10 6.18 12.02
C ARG A 6 21.97 7.04 11.44
N SER A 7 20.96 7.27 12.28
CA SER A 7 19.88 8.22 12.05
C SER A 7 19.73 9.15 13.27
N ASP A 8 19.20 10.33 13.04
CA ASP A 8 18.91 11.30 14.13
C ASP A 8 17.56 10.98 14.77
N ARG A 9 16.67 10.35 13.99
CA ARG A 9 15.35 9.87 14.44
C ARG A 9 15.05 8.50 13.87
N ASP A 10 14.22 7.75 14.59
CA ASP A 10 13.84 6.39 14.23
C ASP A 10 12.33 6.22 14.53
N TYR A 11 11.58 5.82 13.52
CA TYR A 11 10.13 5.56 13.63
C TYR A 11 9.80 4.20 13.08
N VAL A 12 8.99 3.45 13.82
CA VAL A 12 8.30 2.29 13.27
C VAL A 12 7.05 2.76 12.54
N VAL A 13 6.87 2.28 11.32
CA VAL A 13 5.70 2.54 10.48
C VAL A 13 5.04 1.21 10.15
N GLN A 14 4.12 0.82 10.99
CA GLN A 14 3.36 -0.41 10.81
C GLN A 14 2.17 -0.16 9.88
N LEU A 15 2.09 -0.92 8.79
CA LEU A 15 0.95 -0.96 7.88
C LEU A 15 0.10 -2.18 8.20
N SER A 16 -1.20 -2.02 8.23
CA SER A 16 -2.14 -3.13 8.45
C SER A 16 -3.46 -2.90 7.72
N ASP A 17 -4.15 -3.99 7.47
CA ASP A 17 -5.52 -4.01 7.00
C ASP A 17 -6.44 -4.40 8.17
N TRP A 18 -7.57 -3.71 8.30
CA TRP A 18 -8.53 -3.92 9.37
C TRP A 18 -9.94 -4.02 8.78
N THR A 19 -10.74 -4.93 9.31
CA THR A 19 -12.16 -4.99 8.99
C THR A 19 -13.00 -4.99 10.25
N ASP A 20 -14.11 -4.25 10.24
CA ASP A 20 -15.12 -4.28 11.29
C ASP A 20 -16.10 -5.46 11.10
N GLU A 21 -16.05 -6.14 9.94
CA GLU A 21 -16.84 -7.34 9.70
C GLU A 21 -16.21 -8.53 10.43
N ASN A 22 -17.07 -9.42 10.97
CA ASN A 22 -16.61 -10.65 11.62
C ASN A 22 -15.80 -11.50 10.61
N PRO A 23 -14.53 -11.84 10.92
CA PRO A 23 -13.65 -12.59 10.00
C PRO A 23 -14.22 -13.95 9.57
N GLU A 24 -14.97 -14.63 10.45
CA GLU A 24 -15.62 -15.90 10.13
C GLU A 24 -16.68 -15.72 9.04
N ARG A 25 -17.46 -14.63 9.11
CA ARG A 25 -18.44 -14.29 8.07
C ARG A 25 -17.79 -13.93 6.75
N VAL A 26 -16.67 -13.22 6.79
CA VAL A 26 -15.88 -12.95 5.57
C VAL A 26 -15.44 -14.27 4.94
N MET A 27 -14.89 -15.18 5.75
CA MET A 27 -14.46 -16.50 5.26
C MET A 27 -15.63 -17.34 4.72
N GLU A 28 -16.80 -17.33 5.39
CA GLU A 28 -17.98 -18.02 4.90
C GLU A 28 -18.45 -17.51 3.54
N LYS A 29 -18.46 -16.19 3.34
CA LYS A 29 -18.80 -15.57 2.07
C LYS A 29 -17.81 -15.97 0.96
N LEU A 30 -16.50 -15.90 1.24
CA LEU A 30 -15.46 -16.28 0.29
C LEU A 30 -15.50 -17.79 -0.06
N LYS A 31 -15.90 -18.66 0.88
CA LYS A 31 -16.12 -20.08 0.60
C LYS A 31 -17.31 -20.34 -0.32
N MET A 32 -18.35 -19.52 -0.22
CA MET A 32 -19.52 -19.62 -1.11
C MET A 32 -19.25 -18.98 -2.47
N GLN A 33 -18.55 -17.86 -2.48
CA GLN A 33 -18.25 -17.09 -3.68
C GLN A 33 -16.89 -16.41 -3.49
N GLY A 34 -15.82 -16.94 -4.12
CA GLY A 34 -14.45 -16.44 -3.97
C GLY A 34 -14.26 -14.99 -4.42
N ASP A 35 -15.06 -14.54 -5.38
CA ASP A 35 -15.05 -13.18 -5.91
C ASP A 35 -16.09 -12.23 -5.26
N TYR A 36 -16.63 -12.59 -4.09
CA TYR A 36 -17.69 -11.83 -3.41
C TYR A 36 -17.36 -10.36 -3.16
N TYR A 37 -16.11 -10.06 -2.80
CA TYR A 37 -15.65 -8.71 -2.52
C TYR A 37 -14.95 -8.04 -3.72
N ASN A 38 -14.88 -8.71 -4.86
CA ASN A 38 -14.33 -8.16 -6.08
C ASN A 38 -15.38 -7.35 -6.83
N TYR A 39 -15.31 -6.03 -6.67
CA TYR A 39 -16.21 -5.10 -7.38
C TYR A 39 -15.67 -4.66 -8.75
N ASN A 40 -14.45 -5.08 -9.11
CA ASN A 40 -13.84 -4.81 -10.40
C ASN A 40 -14.09 -5.93 -11.42
N GLN A 41 -15.22 -6.62 -11.30
CA GLN A 41 -15.60 -7.68 -12.25
C GLN A 41 -15.89 -7.10 -13.64
N PRO A 42 -15.43 -7.77 -14.71
CA PRO A 42 -15.69 -7.31 -16.08
C PRO A 42 -17.18 -7.27 -16.39
N THR A 43 -17.69 -6.09 -16.71
CA THR A 43 -19.10 -5.87 -17.06
C THR A 43 -19.36 -6.12 -18.56
N VAL A 44 -20.64 -6.17 -18.95
CA VAL A 44 -21.03 -6.22 -20.36
C VAL A 44 -20.57 -4.97 -21.11
N ILE A 45 -20.57 -3.82 -20.45
CA ILE A 45 -20.09 -2.56 -21.03
C ILE A 45 -18.60 -2.63 -21.32
N ASP A 46 -17.82 -3.21 -20.41
CA ASP A 46 -16.38 -3.41 -20.61
C ASP A 46 -16.10 -4.34 -21.78
N PHE A 47 -16.93 -5.38 -21.99
CA PHE A 47 -16.81 -6.23 -23.16
C PHE A 47 -16.93 -5.44 -24.47
N PHE A 48 -17.95 -4.60 -24.61
CA PHE A 48 -18.10 -3.77 -25.82
C PHE A 48 -16.95 -2.77 -25.99
N ARG A 49 -16.40 -2.26 -24.88
CA ARG A 49 -15.22 -1.39 -24.91
C ARG A 49 -13.98 -2.16 -25.38
N ASP A 50 -13.77 -3.37 -24.86
CA ASP A 50 -12.66 -4.23 -25.26
C ASP A 50 -12.78 -4.60 -26.74
N VAL A 51 -13.97 -4.97 -27.21
CA VAL A 51 -14.22 -5.23 -28.65
C VAL A 51 -13.89 -4.03 -29.51
N ALA A 52 -14.24 -2.82 -29.07
CA ALA A 52 -13.95 -1.59 -29.81
C ALA A 52 -12.46 -1.25 -29.86
N ASN A 53 -11.71 -1.57 -28.80
CA ASN A 53 -10.29 -1.21 -28.66
C ASN A 53 -9.35 -2.29 -29.21
N GLU A 54 -9.67 -3.57 -29.04
CA GLU A 54 -8.74 -4.69 -29.26
C GLU A 54 -9.27 -5.70 -30.28
N GLY A 55 -10.55 -5.62 -30.63
CA GLY A 55 -11.22 -6.54 -31.54
C GLY A 55 -11.96 -7.69 -30.85
N LEU A 56 -12.87 -8.31 -31.59
CA LEU A 56 -13.77 -9.32 -31.03
C LEU A 56 -13.05 -10.58 -30.54
N SER A 57 -12.02 -11.05 -31.26
CA SER A 57 -11.28 -12.26 -30.90
C SER A 57 -10.58 -12.12 -29.55
N GLU A 58 -9.82 -11.02 -29.36
CA GLU A 58 -9.09 -10.74 -28.13
C GLU A 58 -10.02 -10.51 -26.94
N ALA A 59 -11.13 -9.79 -27.16
CA ALA A 59 -12.13 -9.58 -26.13
C ALA A 59 -12.80 -10.90 -25.68
N LEU A 60 -13.02 -11.85 -26.60
CA LEU A 60 -13.55 -13.18 -26.28
C LEU A 60 -12.53 -14.02 -25.53
N ASP A 61 -11.26 -14.01 -25.93
CA ASP A 61 -10.19 -14.76 -25.26
C ASP A 61 -9.98 -14.29 -23.83
N LYS A 62 -9.99 -12.97 -23.60
CA LYS A 62 -9.97 -12.39 -22.24
C LYS A 62 -11.14 -12.87 -21.38
N ARG A 63 -12.36 -12.88 -21.95
CA ARG A 63 -13.56 -13.36 -21.23
C ARG A 63 -13.51 -14.85 -20.95
N GLN A 64 -13.00 -15.64 -21.88
CA GLN A 64 -12.84 -17.08 -21.68
C GLN A 64 -11.80 -17.36 -20.58
N MET A 65 -10.68 -16.67 -20.58
CA MET A 65 -9.66 -16.77 -19.55
C MET A 65 -10.23 -16.40 -18.16
N TRP A 66 -10.96 -15.29 -18.08
CA TRP A 66 -11.61 -14.88 -16.85
C TRP A 66 -12.65 -15.91 -16.36
N ASN A 67 -13.47 -16.45 -17.28
CA ASN A 67 -14.45 -17.47 -16.94
C ASN A 67 -13.81 -18.76 -16.40
N GLN A 68 -12.64 -19.13 -16.90
CA GLN A 68 -11.92 -20.33 -16.47
C GLN A 68 -11.19 -20.14 -15.13
N MET A 69 -10.51 -19.03 -14.96
CA MET A 69 -9.63 -18.80 -13.81
C MET A 69 -10.22 -17.87 -12.75
N ARG A 70 -11.31 -17.14 -13.07
CA ARG A 70 -11.88 -16.09 -12.22
C ARG A 70 -10.86 -15.03 -11.78
N MET A 71 -9.82 -14.85 -12.59
CA MET A 71 -8.74 -13.89 -12.35
C MET A 71 -8.67 -12.87 -13.48
N SER A 72 -8.44 -11.63 -13.12
CA SER A 72 -8.15 -10.54 -14.05
C SER A 72 -6.93 -9.74 -13.56
N PRO A 73 -6.28 -8.94 -14.41
CA PRO A 73 -5.19 -8.07 -13.97
C PRO A 73 -5.59 -7.05 -12.89
N THR A 74 -6.89 -6.81 -12.72
CA THR A 74 -7.45 -5.92 -11.70
C THR A 74 -8.00 -6.66 -10.48
N ASP A 75 -8.00 -7.99 -10.50
CA ASP A 75 -8.44 -8.86 -9.41
C ASP A 75 -7.22 -9.38 -8.66
N LEU A 76 -6.62 -8.51 -7.89
CA LEU A 76 -5.36 -8.77 -7.20
C LEU A 76 -5.53 -9.21 -5.74
N ALA A 77 -6.75 -9.13 -5.21
CA ALA A 77 -7.03 -9.45 -3.81
C ALA A 77 -8.48 -9.85 -3.60
N ASP A 78 -8.71 -10.98 -2.95
CA ASP A 78 -10.06 -11.48 -2.60
C ASP A 78 -10.81 -10.53 -1.65
N VAL A 79 -10.06 -9.75 -0.86
CA VAL A 79 -10.59 -8.73 0.06
C VAL A 79 -9.83 -7.42 -0.17
N SER A 80 -10.57 -6.33 -0.37
CA SER A 80 -10.03 -5.02 -0.75
C SER A 80 -10.51 -3.91 0.20
N ALA A 81 -10.23 -2.64 -0.12
CA ALA A 81 -10.71 -1.48 0.65
C ALA A 81 -12.24 -1.36 0.72
N PHE A 82 -12.98 -2.13 -0.03
CA PHE A 82 -14.43 -2.24 0.15
C PHE A 82 -14.81 -2.92 1.48
N THR A 83 -13.88 -3.67 2.08
CA THR A 83 -14.04 -4.35 3.37
C THR A 83 -12.99 -3.89 4.37
N TYR A 84 -11.78 -3.57 3.89
CA TYR A 84 -10.68 -3.14 4.74
C TYR A 84 -10.59 -1.63 4.90
N THR A 85 -10.28 -1.21 6.12
CA THR A 85 -9.66 0.09 6.41
C THR A 85 -8.16 -0.14 6.56
N TYR A 86 -7.36 0.55 5.76
CA TYR A 86 -5.91 0.46 5.87
C TYR A 86 -5.38 1.41 6.94
N LEU A 87 -4.55 0.89 7.83
CA LEU A 87 -4.07 1.61 8.99
C LEU A 87 -2.55 1.85 8.91
N MET A 88 -2.12 3.00 9.39
CA MET A 88 -0.72 3.30 9.68
C MET A 88 -0.57 3.52 11.19
N ASN A 89 0.22 2.66 11.85
CA ASN A 89 0.37 2.64 13.30
C ASN A 89 -0.98 2.60 14.05
N GLY A 90 -1.91 1.77 13.58
CA GLY A 90 -3.26 1.64 14.14
C GLY A 90 -4.20 2.82 13.85
N THR A 91 -3.78 3.78 13.03
CA THR A 91 -4.52 5.01 12.74
C THR A 91 -5.07 4.96 11.33
N ALA A 92 -6.39 5.14 11.18
CA ALA A 92 -7.04 5.26 9.86
C ALA A 92 -6.59 6.55 9.12
N PRO A 93 -6.74 6.62 7.79
CA PRO A 93 -6.28 7.78 7.01
C PRO A 93 -6.80 9.13 7.52
N ALA A 94 -8.01 9.19 8.06
CA ALA A 94 -8.58 10.41 8.64
C ALA A 94 -7.88 10.86 9.93
N GLY A 95 -7.36 9.92 10.71
CA GLY A 95 -6.64 10.20 11.97
C GLY A 95 -5.21 10.68 11.75
N ASN A 96 -4.61 10.37 10.61
CA ASN A 96 -3.33 10.90 10.14
C ASN A 96 -2.18 10.80 11.17
N TRP A 97 -1.60 9.62 11.35
CA TRP A 97 -0.41 9.46 12.19
C TRP A 97 0.70 10.46 11.80
N THR A 98 1.40 11.02 12.79
CA THR A 98 2.43 12.03 12.53
C THR A 98 3.75 11.70 13.21
N GLY A 99 4.83 11.63 12.42
CA GLY A 99 6.21 11.62 12.89
C GLY A 99 6.82 13.01 12.79
N LEU A 100 7.52 13.46 13.85
CA LEU A 100 8.14 14.78 13.89
C LEU A 100 9.63 14.71 13.52
N PHE A 101 10.10 15.73 12.77
CA PHE A 101 11.51 15.86 12.41
C PHE A 101 11.96 17.34 12.47
N ARG A 102 13.26 17.57 12.35
CA ARG A 102 13.85 18.89 12.06
C ARG A 102 14.45 18.84 10.66
N ALA A 103 14.33 19.93 9.92
CA ALA A 103 14.85 20.02 8.57
C ALA A 103 16.32 19.58 8.49
N GLY A 104 16.63 18.67 7.56
CA GLY A 104 17.97 18.12 7.37
C GLY A 104 18.36 16.95 8.28
N GLU A 105 17.54 16.57 9.28
CA GLU A 105 17.76 15.36 10.05
C GLU A 105 17.65 14.11 9.18
N LYS A 106 18.48 13.11 9.45
CA LYS A 106 18.32 11.76 8.92
C LYS A 106 17.25 11.02 9.71
N VAL A 107 16.12 10.76 9.10
CA VAL A 107 15.00 10.03 9.71
C VAL A 107 14.99 8.62 9.16
N ARG A 108 15.05 7.63 10.05
CA ARG A 108 14.86 6.23 9.72
C ARG A 108 13.38 5.88 9.87
N LEU A 109 12.80 5.32 8.85
CA LEU A 109 11.45 4.78 8.85
C LEU A 109 11.56 3.27 8.70
N ARG A 110 11.07 2.53 9.69
CA ARG A 110 11.04 1.07 9.70
C ARG A 110 9.65 0.62 9.32
N PHE A 111 9.46 0.32 8.05
CA PHE A 111 8.19 -0.19 7.54
C PHE A 111 8.02 -1.65 7.88
N ILE A 112 6.85 -2.00 8.40
CA ILE A 112 6.43 -3.36 8.67
C ILE A 112 5.06 -3.55 8.04
N ASN A 113 4.91 -4.48 7.11
CA ASN A 113 3.59 -4.85 6.63
C ASN A 113 3.04 -6.01 7.48
N SER A 114 2.13 -5.68 8.39
CA SER A 114 1.39 -6.63 9.23
C SER A 114 -0.03 -6.89 8.72
N GLY A 115 -0.30 -6.54 7.45
CA GLY A 115 -1.58 -6.85 6.80
C GLY A 115 -1.78 -8.35 6.64
N ALA A 116 -3.04 -8.78 6.62
CA ALA A 116 -3.40 -10.19 6.44
C ALA A 116 -3.18 -10.64 4.98
N MET A 117 -3.38 -9.74 4.00
CA MET A 117 -3.19 -10.05 2.59
C MET A 117 -2.78 -8.87 1.71
N THR A 118 -2.78 -7.64 2.24
CA THR A 118 -2.59 -6.44 1.44
C THR A 118 -1.10 -6.19 1.15
N PHE A 119 -0.76 -6.05 -0.12
CA PHE A 119 0.51 -5.47 -0.58
C PHE A 119 0.36 -3.96 -0.68
N PHE A 120 1.37 -3.22 -0.22
CA PHE A 120 1.35 -1.76 -0.30
C PHE A 120 2.48 -1.23 -1.18
N ASP A 121 2.14 -0.25 -2.02
CA ASP A 121 3.10 0.62 -2.69
C ASP A 121 3.32 1.86 -1.84
N VAL A 122 4.54 2.03 -1.32
CA VAL A 122 4.89 3.09 -0.37
C VAL A 122 5.68 4.16 -1.05
N ARG A 123 5.23 5.42 -0.93
CA ARG A 123 5.93 6.61 -1.44
C ARG A 123 5.77 7.80 -0.51
N ILE A 124 6.72 8.71 -0.59
CA ILE A 124 6.69 10.00 0.11
C ILE A 124 6.89 11.08 -0.96
N PRO A 125 5.82 11.68 -1.51
CA PRO A 125 5.96 12.64 -2.61
C PRO A 125 6.93 13.77 -2.27
N GLY A 126 7.84 14.03 -3.20
CA GLY A 126 8.89 15.05 -3.04
C GLY A 126 10.08 14.63 -2.18
N LEU A 127 10.12 13.38 -1.68
CA LEU A 127 11.21 12.90 -0.82
C LEU A 127 11.71 11.53 -1.28
N LYS A 128 12.99 11.43 -1.59
CA LYS A 128 13.63 10.16 -1.93
C LYS A 128 13.83 9.31 -0.67
N MET A 129 13.65 8.01 -0.83
CA MET A 129 13.83 7.01 0.21
C MET A 129 15.03 6.12 -0.12
N THR A 130 15.98 6.01 0.80
CA THR A 130 17.11 5.09 0.64
C THR A 130 16.87 3.85 1.46
N VAL A 131 16.59 2.73 0.80
CA VAL A 131 16.43 1.41 1.43
C VAL A 131 17.78 0.94 1.93
N VAL A 132 17.88 0.56 3.19
CA VAL A 132 19.12 0.19 3.86
C VAL A 132 19.05 -1.18 4.54
N GLN A 133 17.83 -1.66 4.84
CA GLN A 133 17.60 -3.02 5.34
C GLN A 133 16.32 -3.59 4.73
N ALA A 134 16.31 -4.90 4.54
CA ALA A 134 15.15 -5.70 4.16
C ALA A 134 15.11 -6.93 5.08
N ASP A 135 13.96 -7.22 5.67
CA ASP A 135 13.72 -8.35 6.59
C ASP A 135 14.81 -8.50 7.68
N GLY A 136 15.18 -7.36 8.27
CA GLY A 136 16.16 -7.30 9.34
C GLY A 136 17.62 -7.49 8.90
N GLN A 137 17.88 -7.60 7.60
CA GLN A 137 19.23 -7.73 7.04
C GLN A 137 19.67 -6.43 6.35
N ASN A 138 20.93 -6.03 6.54
CA ASN A 138 21.51 -4.91 5.81
C ASN A 138 21.61 -5.26 4.32
N VAL A 139 21.19 -4.33 3.48
CA VAL A 139 21.30 -4.44 2.02
C VAL A 139 22.23 -3.35 1.48
N GLU A 140 22.72 -3.52 0.25
CA GLU A 140 23.37 -2.42 -0.48
C GLU A 140 22.36 -1.27 -0.61
N PRO A 141 22.69 -0.05 -0.16
CA PRO A 141 21.73 1.05 -0.16
C PRO A 141 21.22 1.40 -1.55
N VAL A 142 19.91 1.41 -1.74
CA VAL A 142 19.26 1.78 -2.99
C VAL A 142 18.27 2.92 -2.75
N THR A 143 18.40 3.99 -3.53
CA THR A 143 17.51 5.15 -3.44
C THR A 143 16.39 5.04 -4.46
N VAL A 144 15.15 5.12 -3.97
CA VAL A 144 13.92 4.93 -4.75
C VAL A 144 12.92 6.05 -4.48
N ASP A 145 11.97 6.21 -5.39
CA ASP A 145 10.80 7.07 -5.21
C ASP A 145 9.64 6.34 -4.54
N GLU A 146 9.54 5.03 -4.83
CA GLU A 146 8.49 4.15 -4.36
C GLU A 146 9.05 2.74 -4.20
N PHE A 147 8.54 1.99 -3.24
CA PHE A 147 8.82 0.55 -3.10
C PHE A 147 7.54 -0.20 -2.75
N ARG A 148 7.46 -1.45 -3.20
CA ARG A 148 6.40 -2.38 -2.81
C ARG A 148 6.82 -3.17 -1.60
N ILE A 149 5.90 -3.35 -0.65
CA ILE A 149 6.09 -4.18 0.54
C ILE A 149 4.98 -5.23 0.61
N GLY A 150 5.40 -6.51 0.57
CA GLY A 150 4.51 -7.65 0.70
C GLY A 150 4.14 -7.96 2.15
N VAL A 151 3.18 -8.85 2.33
CA VAL A 151 2.77 -9.31 3.66
C VAL A 151 3.96 -9.94 4.40
N ALA A 152 4.13 -9.59 5.67
CA ALA A 152 5.20 -10.00 6.56
C ALA A 152 6.62 -9.49 6.19
N GLU A 153 6.77 -8.69 5.13
CA GLU A 153 8.04 -8.04 4.80
C GLU A 153 8.30 -6.82 5.68
N THR A 154 9.58 -6.51 5.85
CA THR A 154 10.03 -5.30 6.53
C THR A 154 11.10 -4.57 5.72
N TYR A 155 11.01 -3.23 5.65
CA TYR A 155 12.01 -2.38 5.02
C TYR A 155 12.39 -1.22 5.93
N ASP A 156 13.68 -1.01 6.12
CA ASP A 156 14.18 0.19 6.76
C ASP A 156 14.68 1.16 5.70
N VAL A 157 14.14 2.37 5.71
CA VAL A 157 14.54 3.43 4.78
C VAL A 157 15.03 4.66 5.53
N ILE A 158 16.03 5.33 4.95
CA ILE A 158 16.53 6.62 5.43
C ILE A 158 16.00 7.71 4.49
N VAL A 159 15.42 8.75 5.10
CA VAL A 159 15.01 9.97 4.42
C VAL A 159 15.66 11.18 5.06
N THR A 160 15.86 12.26 4.29
CA THR A 160 16.40 13.53 4.79
C THR A 160 15.45 14.66 4.38
N PRO A 161 14.34 14.84 5.12
CA PRO A 161 13.35 15.84 4.80
C PRO A 161 13.88 17.26 5.05
N VAL A 162 13.59 18.18 4.14
CA VAL A 162 14.00 19.58 4.20
C VAL A 162 12.83 20.56 4.23
N ASP A 163 11.69 20.20 3.62
CA ASP A 163 10.46 20.98 3.69
C ASP A 163 9.72 20.75 5.02
N GLU A 164 8.74 21.57 5.32
CA GLU A 164 8.05 21.54 6.62
C GLU A 164 7.19 20.29 6.83
N VAL A 165 6.67 19.69 5.73
CA VAL A 165 5.69 18.60 5.83
C VAL A 165 5.67 17.71 4.58
N TYR A 166 5.53 16.39 4.81
CA TYR A 166 5.39 15.38 3.75
C TYR A 166 4.31 14.37 4.11
N THR A 167 3.61 13.85 3.11
CA THR A 167 2.72 12.70 3.30
C THR A 167 3.47 11.40 3.11
N ILE A 168 3.44 10.51 4.09
CA ILE A 168 3.76 9.10 3.92
C ILE A 168 2.50 8.44 3.35
N PHE A 169 2.58 7.89 2.14
CA PHE A 169 1.44 7.32 1.44
C PHE A 169 1.71 5.86 1.11
N ALA A 170 0.86 4.98 1.62
CA ALA A 170 0.93 3.54 1.39
C ALA A 170 -0.36 3.09 0.71
N GLN A 171 -0.32 2.91 -0.60
CA GLN A 171 -1.47 2.54 -1.42
C GLN A 171 -1.55 1.03 -1.56
N SER A 172 -2.75 0.44 -1.44
CA SER A 172 -2.95 -0.96 -1.76
C SER A 172 -2.64 -1.24 -3.23
N MET A 173 -2.05 -2.39 -3.51
CA MET A 173 -1.63 -2.77 -4.87
C MET A 173 -2.80 -2.79 -5.87
N ASP A 174 -3.99 -3.13 -5.41
CA ASP A 174 -5.24 -3.12 -6.19
C ASP A 174 -5.85 -1.72 -6.40
N ARG A 175 -5.22 -0.67 -5.86
CA ARG A 175 -5.63 0.73 -5.97
C ARG A 175 -6.98 1.06 -5.36
N THR A 176 -7.54 0.19 -4.52
CA THR A 176 -8.86 0.41 -3.90
C THR A 176 -8.80 1.33 -2.68
N GLY A 177 -7.64 1.45 -2.02
CA GLY A 177 -7.48 2.28 -0.84
C GLY A 177 -6.03 2.55 -0.45
N TYR A 178 -5.85 3.22 0.68
CA TYR A 178 -4.53 3.59 1.18
C TYR A 178 -4.50 3.77 2.69
N ALA A 179 -3.31 3.58 3.29
CA ALA A 179 -2.96 4.11 4.59
C ALA A 179 -2.12 5.38 4.41
N ARG A 180 -2.22 6.34 5.33
CA ARG A 180 -1.38 7.53 5.31
C ARG A 180 -0.90 7.96 6.68
N GLY A 181 0.23 8.67 6.67
CA GLY A 181 0.75 9.42 7.79
C GLY A 181 1.42 10.69 7.30
N THR A 182 1.93 11.45 8.24
CA THR A 182 2.62 12.72 7.97
C THR A 182 3.99 12.72 8.63
N LEU A 183 5.03 13.15 7.91
CA LEU A 183 6.26 13.66 8.50
C LEU A 183 6.16 15.18 8.54
N ALA A 184 6.37 15.79 9.72
CA ALA A 184 6.20 17.23 9.90
C ALA A 184 7.21 17.82 10.89
N THR A 185 7.50 19.10 10.73
CA THR A 185 8.33 19.84 11.70
C THR A 185 7.56 20.22 12.96
N ARG A 186 6.22 20.21 12.91
CA ARG A 186 5.32 20.53 14.03
C ARG A 186 4.08 19.63 14.00
N ALA A 187 3.54 19.33 15.16
CA ALA A 187 2.28 18.62 15.29
C ALA A 187 1.12 19.39 14.65
N GLY A 188 0.14 18.67 14.10
CA GLY A 188 -1.06 19.23 13.49
C GLY A 188 -0.90 19.69 12.04
N MET A 189 0.30 19.59 11.47
CA MET A 189 0.50 19.83 10.03
C MET A 189 0.01 18.65 9.21
N THR A 190 -0.47 18.92 8.00
CA THR A 190 -0.86 17.92 7.01
C THR A 190 -0.36 18.34 5.63
N ALA A 191 0.08 17.38 4.82
CA ALA A 191 0.37 17.59 3.41
C ALA A 191 -0.74 17.02 2.52
N ALA A 192 -0.73 17.40 1.26
CA ALA A 192 -1.68 16.88 0.26
C ALA A 192 -1.55 15.35 0.16
N VAL A 193 -2.69 14.67 0.08
CA VAL A 193 -2.74 13.24 -0.23
C VAL A 193 -2.57 13.11 -1.74
N PRO A 194 -1.62 12.29 -2.23
CA PRO A 194 -1.49 12.03 -3.65
C PRO A 194 -2.78 11.45 -4.23
N ALA A 195 -3.02 11.70 -5.51
CA ALA A 195 -4.05 10.96 -6.24
C ALA A 195 -3.66 9.46 -6.29
N PRO A 196 -4.63 8.57 -6.17
CA PRO A 196 -4.44 7.13 -6.28
C PRO A 196 -3.84 6.71 -7.62
#